data_18e01f91d6d338aac8194c02e02065c2
#
_entry.id   18e01f91d6d338aac8194c02e02065c2
#
_cell.length_a   1.000
_cell.length_b   1.000
_cell.length_c   1.000
_cell.angle_alpha   90.00
_cell.angle_beta   90.00
_cell.angle_gamma   90.00
#
_symmetry.space_group_name_H-M   'P 1'
#
loop_
_entity.id
_entity.type
_entity.pdbx_description
1 polymer ?
#
loop_
_entity_poly.entity_id
_entity_poly.type
_entity_poly.pdbx_seq_one_letter_code
_entity_poly.pdbx_strand_id
1 'polypeptide(L)'
;MNTKRNRTILALGVALALAAGSASATNGYYTHGTGTKSKAQAGAGSANPEEILVMATNPAGIAYVPESIDAGLGIFSPMRSYRTTDSLANGGCSPQGCANTIGPNDLSSENEFFPIPHVAMNWALSDSDFVAAAFYARGGMNTKWEGGSVTYDPYNGMNPSVTRPVTMPGTFGDGTAGVDLMQGFLNLTYAHKFSDKLSLGVSGIVAIQRFEARGLDNFAPFTRTFVASGMTQMPKDLSDNGHDMSYGYGGSVGLQWNPTDQISFAAAYTSKMSMSEFSDYADLFAEKGGFDMPSTWTIGMSVRPNEALTLSMDVQDIQYSDVKSVSNGIENLFNCPIL
;
A
#
# COMPACT_ATOMS: atom_id res chain seq x y z
N MET A 1 -28.52 -27.69 25.30
CA MET A 1 -27.70 -26.79 24.47
C MET A 1 -27.78 -27.23 23.01
N ASN A 2 -28.05 -26.32 22.11
CA ASN A 2 -28.64 -26.61 20.79
C ASN A 2 -27.58 -26.94 19.73
N THR A 3 -27.12 -28.23 19.71
CA THR A 3 -26.12 -28.75 18.75
C THR A 3 -26.48 -28.52 17.28
N LYS A 4 -27.77 -28.41 16.94
CA LYS A 4 -28.23 -28.10 15.57
C LYS A 4 -27.90 -26.67 15.19
N ARG A 5 -28.09 -25.69 16.09
CA ARG A 5 -27.80 -24.26 15.84
C ARG A 5 -26.29 -24.02 15.63
N ASN A 6 -25.44 -24.67 16.41
CA ASN A 6 -23.99 -24.55 16.27
C ASN A 6 -23.47 -25.17 14.95
N ARG A 7 -24.07 -26.26 14.49
CA ARG A 7 -23.75 -26.87 13.19
C ARG A 7 -24.16 -26.00 12.01
N THR A 8 -25.30 -25.32 12.11
CA THR A 8 -25.76 -24.38 11.05
C THR A 8 -24.85 -23.16 10.96
N ILE A 9 -24.43 -22.59 12.10
CA ILE A 9 -23.52 -21.43 12.16
C ILE A 9 -22.15 -21.82 11.59
N LEU A 10 -21.62 -22.99 11.97
CA LEU A 10 -20.34 -23.48 11.43
C LEU A 10 -20.44 -23.73 9.92
N ALA A 11 -21.54 -24.35 9.45
CA ALA A 11 -21.77 -24.59 8.03
C ALA A 11 -21.87 -23.28 7.22
N LEU A 12 -22.51 -22.25 7.81
CA LEU A 12 -22.61 -20.94 7.17
C LEU A 12 -21.24 -20.24 7.07
N GLY A 13 -20.43 -20.30 8.12
CA GLY A 13 -19.07 -19.76 8.14
C GLY A 13 -18.15 -20.48 7.13
N VAL A 14 -18.22 -21.80 7.04
CA VAL A 14 -17.48 -22.60 6.06
C VAL A 14 -18.00 -22.35 4.64
N ALA A 15 -19.30 -22.21 4.43
CA ALA A 15 -19.88 -21.90 3.11
C ALA A 15 -19.48 -20.51 2.61
N LEU A 16 -19.42 -19.51 3.51
CA LEU A 16 -18.93 -18.16 3.19
C LEU A 16 -17.42 -18.17 2.88
N ALA A 17 -16.62 -18.93 3.62
CA ALA A 17 -15.19 -19.07 3.36
C ALA A 17 -14.91 -19.79 2.01
N LEU A 18 -15.75 -20.76 1.63
CA LEU A 18 -15.64 -21.47 0.36
C LEU A 18 -16.24 -20.71 -0.85
N ALA A 19 -17.18 -19.79 -0.57
CA ALA A 19 -17.75 -18.91 -1.61
C ALA A 19 -16.83 -17.69 -1.92
N ALA A 20 -15.81 -17.45 -1.11
CA ALA A 20 -14.73 -16.54 -1.46
C ALA A 20 -13.97 -17.17 -2.64
N GLY A 21 -14.40 -16.83 -3.86
CA GLY A 21 -13.63 -17.12 -5.07
C GLY A 21 -12.20 -16.63 -4.92
N SER A 22 -11.31 -16.94 -5.85
CA SER A 22 -9.90 -16.53 -5.83
C SER A 22 -9.80 -15.02 -5.52
N ALA A 23 -9.76 -14.68 -4.24
CA ALA A 23 -9.44 -13.35 -3.78
C ALA A 23 -7.98 -13.12 -4.17
N SER A 24 -7.78 -12.31 -5.18
CA SER A 24 -6.47 -11.79 -5.55
C SER A 24 -6.10 -10.75 -4.48
N ALA A 25 -5.58 -11.22 -3.35
CA ALA A 25 -5.45 -10.43 -2.15
C ALA A 25 -4.03 -9.94 -1.94
N THR A 26 -3.67 -8.89 -2.63
CA THR A 26 -2.63 -8.00 -2.11
C THR A 26 -3.28 -6.66 -1.76
N ASN A 27 -2.95 -6.11 -0.58
CA ASN A 27 -3.42 -4.77 -0.20
C ASN A 27 -2.60 -3.65 -0.88
N GLY A 28 -2.05 -3.94 -2.08
CA GLY A 28 -1.14 -3.04 -2.76
C GLY A 28 0.13 -2.82 -1.92
N TYR A 29 0.45 -1.56 -1.63
CA TYR A 29 1.58 -1.21 -0.76
C TYR A 29 1.22 -1.15 0.73
N TYR A 30 -0.03 -1.44 1.13
CA TYR A 30 -0.39 -1.58 2.53
C TYR A 30 -0.13 -3.00 3.07
N THR A 31 0.26 -3.09 4.34
CA THR A 31 0.39 -4.38 5.03
C THR A 31 -0.97 -5.02 5.29
N HIS A 32 -1.02 -6.36 5.27
CA HIS A 32 -2.16 -7.10 5.80
C HIS A 32 -2.18 -6.99 7.33
N GLY A 33 -3.16 -6.26 7.84
CA GLY A 33 -3.30 -6.00 9.26
C GLY A 33 -2.34 -4.94 9.82
N THR A 34 -2.81 -4.27 10.85
CA THR A 34 -2.07 -3.28 11.63
C THR A 34 -2.01 -3.80 13.07
N GLY A 35 -0.80 -3.90 13.65
CA GLY A 35 -0.61 -4.55 14.93
C GLY A 35 -0.34 -6.06 14.84
N THR A 36 0.01 -6.65 15.98
CA THR A 36 0.49 -8.03 16.02
C THR A 36 -0.65 -9.05 15.89
N LYS A 37 -1.76 -8.82 16.59
CA LYS A 37 -2.90 -9.76 16.58
C LYS A 37 -3.62 -9.74 15.23
N SER A 38 -3.83 -8.55 14.67
CA SER A 38 -4.42 -8.41 13.33
C SER A 38 -3.56 -9.10 12.26
N LYS A 39 -2.22 -8.94 12.31
CA LYS A 39 -1.31 -9.64 11.39
C LYS A 39 -1.36 -11.16 11.56
N ALA A 40 -1.48 -11.66 12.77
CA ALA A 40 -1.64 -13.10 13.04
C ALA A 40 -2.94 -13.68 12.45
N GLN A 41 -3.95 -12.83 12.24
CA GLN A 41 -5.24 -13.16 11.61
C GLN A 41 -5.30 -12.77 10.12
N ALA A 42 -4.14 -12.58 9.47
CA ALA A 42 -4.03 -12.15 8.07
C ALA A 42 -4.76 -10.83 7.76
N GLY A 43 -4.89 -9.94 8.75
CA GLY A 43 -5.56 -8.66 8.63
C GLY A 43 -7.07 -8.68 8.88
N ALA A 44 -7.68 -9.85 9.09
CA ALA A 44 -9.08 -9.96 9.48
C ALA A 44 -9.27 -9.59 10.97
N GLY A 45 -10.50 -9.26 11.36
CA GLY A 45 -10.85 -9.01 12.75
C GLY A 45 -11.40 -7.62 13.04
N SER A 46 -11.80 -6.86 12.04
CA SER A 46 -12.45 -5.56 12.23
C SER A 46 -13.72 -5.64 13.10
N ALA A 47 -14.40 -6.81 13.07
CA ALA A 47 -15.56 -7.13 13.91
C ALA A 47 -15.19 -7.90 15.20
N ASN A 48 -13.91 -8.22 15.44
CA ASN A 48 -13.41 -8.90 16.63
C ASN A 48 -12.23 -8.12 17.23
N PRO A 49 -12.48 -6.96 17.87
CA PRO A 49 -11.44 -6.10 18.40
C PRO A 49 -10.67 -6.78 19.53
N GLU A 50 -9.38 -7.07 19.30
CA GLU A 50 -8.50 -7.76 20.27
C GLU A 50 -7.31 -6.90 20.71
N GLU A 51 -7.03 -5.81 20.01
CA GLU A 51 -5.94 -4.87 20.28
C GLU A 51 -6.36 -3.44 19.93
N ILE A 52 -5.66 -2.45 20.50
CA ILE A 52 -5.99 -1.03 20.31
C ILE A 52 -5.91 -0.63 18.83
N LEU A 53 -4.99 -1.25 18.09
CA LEU A 53 -4.76 -0.97 16.68
C LEU A 53 -5.91 -1.37 15.75
N VAL A 54 -7.00 -1.98 16.29
CA VAL A 54 -8.27 -2.11 15.57
C VAL A 54 -8.78 -0.73 15.10
N MET A 55 -8.42 0.36 15.78
CA MET A 55 -8.74 1.72 15.37
C MET A 55 -8.29 2.08 13.95
N ALA A 56 -7.26 1.42 13.44
CA ALA A 56 -6.75 1.61 12.08
C ALA A 56 -7.67 1.04 10.99
N THR A 57 -8.59 0.13 11.35
CA THR A 57 -9.55 -0.50 10.44
C THR A 57 -10.99 -0.22 10.82
N ASN A 58 -11.30 -0.18 12.12
CA ASN A 58 -12.63 0.12 12.67
C ASN A 58 -12.50 0.94 13.97
N PRO A 59 -12.64 2.27 13.93
CA PRO A 59 -12.49 3.10 15.13
C PRO A 59 -13.51 2.77 16.25
N ALA A 60 -14.68 2.22 15.92
CA ALA A 60 -15.68 1.82 16.92
C ALA A 60 -15.22 0.65 17.79
N GLY A 61 -14.24 -0.15 17.32
CA GLY A 61 -13.73 -1.31 18.01
C GLY A 61 -13.03 -0.99 19.32
N ILE A 62 -12.46 0.22 19.51
CA ILE A 62 -11.77 0.59 20.75
C ILE A 62 -12.68 0.55 21.98
N ALA A 63 -14.00 0.67 21.79
CA ALA A 63 -14.97 0.57 22.88
C ALA A 63 -15.08 -0.83 23.51
N TYR A 64 -14.45 -1.84 22.89
CA TYR A 64 -14.45 -3.24 23.37
C TYR A 64 -13.07 -3.76 23.73
N VAL A 65 -12.04 -2.90 23.62
CA VAL A 65 -10.66 -3.25 24.02
C VAL A 65 -10.41 -2.74 25.44
N PRO A 66 -9.87 -3.58 26.35
CA PRO A 66 -9.49 -3.12 27.68
C PRO A 66 -8.46 -1.98 27.63
N GLU A 67 -8.49 -1.11 28.64
CA GLU A 67 -7.48 -0.08 28.80
C GLU A 67 -6.08 -0.69 28.85
N SER A 68 -5.21 -0.23 27.99
CA SER A 68 -3.85 -0.78 27.87
C SER A 68 -2.93 0.15 27.09
N ILE A 69 -1.65 -0.19 27.13
CA ILE A 69 -0.64 0.33 26.23
C ILE A 69 -0.16 -0.84 25.40
N ASP A 70 -0.12 -0.65 24.08
CA ASP A 70 0.37 -1.61 23.12
C ASP A 70 1.59 -1.01 22.39
N ALA A 71 2.68 -1.75 22.33
CA ALA A 71 3.87 -1.36 21.60
C ALA A 71 4.49 -2.59 20.93
N GLY A 72 4.87 -2.45 19.68
CA GLY A 72 5.46 -3.56 18.94
C GLY A 72 6.33 -3.13 17.78
N LEU A 73 7.13 -4.10 17.34
CA LEU A 73 8.00 -3.97 16.19
C LEU A 73 7.84 -5.20 15.29
N GLY A 74 7.24 -5.01 14.14
CA GLY A 74 7.24 -6.03 13.09
C GLY A 74 8.50 -5.96 12.25
N ILE A 75 9.06 -7.08 11.87
CA ILE A 75 10.11 -7.16 10.85
C ILE A 75 9.50 -7.75 9.59
N PHE A 76 9.45 -6.96 8.54
CA PHE A 76 9.02 -7.40 7.22
C PHE A 76 10.25 -7.73 6.39
N SER A 77 10.34 -8.97 5.88
CA SER A 77 11.49 -9.46 5.13
C SER A 77 11.06 -10.05 3.79
N PRO A 78 10.78 -9.20 2.79
CA PRO A 78 10.48 -9.67 1.44
C PRO A 78 11.78 -9.98 0.70
N MET A 79 11.93 -11.20 0.24
CA MET A 79 13.01 -11.61 -0.67
C MET A 79 12.51 -11.42 -2.10
N ARG A 80 13.01 -10.40 -2.79
CA ARG A 80 12.57 -10.05 -4.15
C ARG A 80 13.70 -10.23 -5.13
N SER A 81 13.39 -10.88 -6.24
CA SER A 81 14.31 -11.04 -7.37
C SER A 81 13.56 -10.84 -8.68
N TYR A 82 14.26 -10.47 -9.70
CA TYR A 82 13.75 -10.51 -11.06
C TYR A 82 14.74 -11.16 -12.00
N ARG A 83 14.22 -11.81 -13.02
CA ARG A 83 15.00 -12.34 -14.13
C ARG A 83 14.41 -11.88 -15.44
N THR A 84 15.27 -11.33 -16.30
CA THR A 84 14.92 -10.98 -17.68
C THR A 84 15.81 -11.75 -18.63
N THR A 85 15.28 -12.16 -19.78
CA THR A 85 16.04 -12.81 -20.82
C THR A 85 16.58 -11.78 -21.81
N ASP A 86 15.68 -11.17 -22.57
CA ASP A 86 16.00 -10.09 -23.49
C ASP A 86 14.81 -9.15 -23.60
N SER A 87 15.06 -7.88 -23.83
CA SER A 87 14.02 -6.93 -24.13
C SER A 87 13.66 -6.98 -25.60
N LEU A 88 12.37 -6.96 -25.93
CA LEU A 88 11.91 -6.78 -27.32
C LEU A 88 12.42 -5.47 -27.93
N ALA A 89 12.78 -4.49 -27.14
CA ALA A 89 13.39 -3.24 -27.59
C ALA A 89 14.81 -3.41 -28.11
N ASN A 90 15.50 -4.50 -27.80
CA ASN A 90 16.78 -4.83 -28.42
C ASN A 90 16.67 -5.12 -29.93
N GLY A 91 15.48 -5.35 -30.45
CA GLY A 91 15.18 -5.61 -31.86
C GLY A 91 14.64 -4.44 -32.67
N GLY A 92 14.40 -3.28 -32.06
CA GLY A 92 13.87 -2.13 -32.77
C GLY A 92 13.71 -0.91 -31.90
N CYS A 93 14.43 0.15 -32.24
CA CYS A 93 14.15 1.47 -31.73
C CYS A 93 12.93 2.02 -32.46
N SER A 94 11.92 2.50 -31.74
CA SER A 94 10.88 3.32 -32.34
C SER A 94 11.49 4.67 -32.74
N PRO A 95 10.82 5.47 -33.60
CA PRO A 95 11.24 6.86 -33.90
C PRO A 95 11.44 7.74 -32.66
N GLN A 96 10.91 7.29 -31.50
CA GLN A 96 10.99 7.99 -30.21
C GLN A 96 12.22 7.60 -29.38
N GLY A 97 13.06 6.66 -29.85
CA GLY A 97 14.28 6.28 -29.16
C GLY A 97 14.30 4.82 -28.67
N CYS A 98 15.44 4.39 -28.19
CA CYS A 98 15.70 3.05 -27.65
C CYS A 98 15.76 3.03 -26.12
N ALA A 99 15.15 3.99 -25.46
CA ALA A 99 15.06 4.04 -24.02
C ALA A 99 14.22 2.85 -23.50
N ASN A 100 14.56 2.35 -22.32
CA ASN A 100 13.81 1.31 -21.60
C ASN A 100 14.03 -0.13 -22.07
N THR A 101 15.17 -0.44 -22.61
CA THR A 101 15.58 -1.85 -22.73
C THR A 101 15.95 -2.36 -21.33
N ILE A 102 15.38 -3.50 -20.94
CA ILE A 102 15.89 -4.26 -19.80
C ILE A 102 16.76 -5.38 -20.39
N GLY A 103 18.05 -5.39 -20.06
CA GLY A 103 18.96 -6.42 -20.55
C GLY A 103 18.71 -7.79 -19.91
N PRO A 104 19.43 -8.86 -20.36
CA PRO A 104 19.39 -10.13 -19.66
C PRO A 104 20.06 -9.96 -18.30
N ASN A 105 19.24 -9.93 -17.25
CA ASN A 105 19.67 -9.78 -15.86
C ASN A 105 19.02 -10.84 -14.98
N ASP A 106 19.71 -11.21 -13.89
CA ASP A 106 19.19 -12.03 -12.80
C ASP A 106 19.67 -11.40 -11.50
N LEU A 107 18.81 -10.59 -10.88
CA LEU A 107 19.17 -9.76 -9.74
C LEU A 107 18.21 -9.97 -8.57
N SER A 108 18.77 -9.91 -7.37
CA SER A 108 18.01 -9.83 -6.11
C SER A 108 18.09 -8.43 -5.53
N SER A 109 17.02 -7.99 -4.88
CA SER A 109 17.01 -6.71 -4.18
C SER A 109 17.88 -6.79 -2.93
N GLU A 110 18.73 -5.79 -2.72
CA GLU A 110 19.64 -5.71 -1.57
C GLU A 110 18.92 -5.34 -0.27
N ASN A 111 17.74 -4.73 -0.36
CA ASN A 111 16.98 -4.34 0.82
C ASN A 111 16.01 -5.44 1.22
N GLU A 112 16.31 -6.13 2.34
CA GLU A 112 15.57 -7.33 2.76
C GLU A 112 14.85 -7.19 4.09
N PHE A 113 15.16 -6.18 4.92
CA PHE A 113 14.62 -6.07 6.28
C PHE A 113 14.04 -4.68 6.54
N PHE A 114 12.74 -4.64 6.87
CA PHE A 114 12.01 -3.40 7.13
C PHE A 114 11.34 -3.45 8.49
N PRO A 115 11.73 -2.55 9.43
CA PRO A 115 11.04 -2.41 10.70
C PRO A 115 9.69 -1.72 10.50
N ILE A 116 8.64 -2.29 11.10
CA ILE A 116 7.28 -1.74 11.11
C ILE A 116 6.88 -1.51 12.58
N PRO A 117 7.20 -0.34 13.15
CA PRO A 117 6.89 -0.03 14.52
C PRO A 117 5.43 0.36 14.72
N HIS A 118 4.94 0.14 15.93
CA HIS A 118 3.72 0.76 16.43
C HIS A 118 3.78 1.01 17.93
N VAL A 119 3.02 2.01 18.35
CA VAL A 119 2.70 2.27 19.75
C VAL A 119 1.27 2.81 19.81
N ALA A 120 0.49 2.32 20.74
CA ALA A 120 -0.90 2.73 20.93
C ALA A 120 -1.27 2.72 22.41
N MET A 121 -2.24 3.54 22.78
CA MET A 121 -2.85 3.49 24.08
C MET A 121 -4.32 3.95 24.02
N ASN A 122 -5.13 3.40 24.90
CA ASN A 122 -6.53 3.76 25.01
C ASN A 122 -6.95 4.00 26.47
N TRP A 123 -8.01 4.77 26.63
CA TRP A 123 -8.60 5.12 27.93
C TRP A 123 -10.12 5.10 27.83
N ALA A 124 -10.79 4.66 28.90
CA ALA A 124 -12.21 4.90 29.10
C ALA A 124 -12.37 6.27 29.78
N LEU A 125 -13.14 7.16 29.18
CA LEU A 125 -13.53 8.43 29.80
C LEU A 125 -14.78 8.23 30.68
N SER A 126 -15.61 7.23 30.33
CA SER A 126 -16.78 6.78 31.06
C SER A 126 -17.09 5.32 30.67
N ASP A 127 -18.17 4.75 31.19
CA ASP A 127 -18.66 3.41 30.79
C ASP A 127 -19.05 3.36 29.30
N SER A 128 -19.29 4.52 28.68
CA SER A 128 -19.76 4.63 27.29
C SER A 128 -18.78 5.33 26.35
N ASP A 129 -17.80 6.06 26.87
CA ASP A 129 -16.93 6.94 26.07
C ASP A 129 -15.49 6.49 26.15
N PHE A 130 -14.87 6.28 24.99
CA PHE A 130 -13.51 5.74 24.87
C PHE A 130 -12.69 6.60 23.92
N VAL A 131 -11.42 6.79 24.24
CA VAL A 131 -10.45 7.47 23.40
C VAL A 131 -9.22 6.60 23.21
N ALA A 132 -8.57 6.74 22.07
CA ALA A 132 -7.28 6.07 21.81
C ALA A 132 -6.39 6.98 20.97
N ALA A 133 -5.08 6.81 21.18
CA ALA A 133 -4.04 7.42 20.36
C ALA A 133 -3.07 6.35 19.90
N ALA A 134 -2.65 6.40 18.63
CA ALA A 134 -1.67 5.47 18.11
C ALA A 134 -0.76 6.13 17.07
N PHE A 135 0.50 5.70 17.08
CA PHE A 135 1.41 5.85 15.95
C PHE A 135 1.71 4.46 15.39
N TYR A 136 1.58 4.29 14.08
CA TYR A 136 1.88 3.02 13.42
C TYR A 136 2.34 3.21 11.99
N ALA A 137 3.24 2.33 11.53
CA ALA A 137 3.58 2.18 10.13
C ALA A 137 2.66 1.13 9.48
N ARG A 138 2.15 1.41 8.28
CA ARG A 138 1.23 0.49 7.59
C ARG A 138 1.57 0.26 6.14
N GLY A 139 2.18 1.23 5.46
CA GLY A 139 2.44 1.17 4.02
C GLY A 139 3.90 1.35 3.69
N GLY A 140 4.28 0.83 2.54
CA GLY A 140 5.60 1.03 1.99
C GLY A 140 5.91 0.16 0.77
N MET A 141 6.87 0.62 0.01
CA MET A 141 7.52 -0.12 -1.08
C MET A 141 9.01 0.14 -0.97
N ASN A 142 9.80 -0.91 -1.06
CA ASN A 142 11.24 -0.71 -1.06
C ASN A 142 11.93 -1.78 -1.89
N THR A 143 12.72 -1.34 -2.86
CA THR A 143 13.61 -2.19 -3.66
C THR A 143 14.92 -1.47 -3.88
N LYS A 144 16.00 -2.22 -3.99
CA LYS A 144 17.31 -1.72 -4.39
C LYS A 144 17.96 -2.77 -5.27
N TRP A 145 18.09 -2.46 -6.55
CA TRP A 145 18.67 -3.34 -7.56
C TRP A 145 20.05 -2.82 -7.93
N GLU A 146 21.08 -3.44 -7.38
CA GLU A 146 22.48 -3.13 -7.71
C GLU A 146 23.00 -4.08 -8.77
N GLY A 147 23.83 -3.56 -9.66
CA GLY A 147 24.40 -4.33 -10.75
C GLY A 147 23.48 -4.51 -11.95
N GLY A 148 23.79 -5.49 -12.79
CA GLY A 148 23.16 -5.67 -14.07
C GLY A 148 23.64 -4.69 -15.12
N SER A 149 23.14 -4.83 -16.33
CA SER A 149 23.44 -3.93 -17.44
C SER A 149 22.38 -4.01 -18.52
N VAL A 150 22.31 -2.98 -19.32
CA VAL A 150 21.48 -2.88 -20.52
C VAL A 150 22.38 -2.67 -21.71
N THR A 151 22.21 -3.45 -22.77
CA THR A 151 22.90 -3.23 -24.04
C THR A 151 21.87 -2.95 -25.12
N TYR A 152 21.98 -1.84 -25.79
CA TYR A 152 21.12 -1.48 -26.90
C TYR A 152 21.92 -0.84 -28.03
N ASP A 153 21.41 -0.95 -29.25
CA ASP A 153 22.00 -0.25 -30.41
C ASP A 153 21.12 0.93 -30.80
N PRO A 154 21.56 2.17 -30.53
CA PRO A 154 20.80 3.37 -30.84
C PRO A 154 20.56 3.57 -32.35
N TYR A 155 21.28 2.86 -33.22
CA TYR A 155 21.13 2.94 -34.68
C TYR A 155 20.31 1.78 -35.25
N ASN A 156 19.94 0.80 -34.43
CA ASN A 156 19.13 -0.34 -34.87
C ASN A 156 17.75 0.16 -35.36
N GLY A 157 17.38 -0.16 -36.56
CA GLY A 157 16.16 0.32 -37.23
C GLY A 157 16.28 1.65 -37.95
N MET A 158 17.26 2.49 -37.68
CA MET A 158 17.53 3.73 -38.42
C MET A 158 18.53 3.52 -39.56
N ASN A 159 19.57 2.74 -39.31
CA ASN A 159 20.56 2.34 -40.30
C ASN A 159 21.12 0.96 -39.99
N PRO A 160 20.58 -0.10 -40.60
CA PRO A 160 21.03 -1.48 -40.36
C PRO A 160 22.49 -1.77 -40.73
N SER A 161 23.15 -0.86 -41.46
CA SER A 161 24.54 -0.98 -41.83
C SER A 161 25.49 -0.41 -40.76
N VAL A 162 24.98 0.18 -39.71
CA VAL A 162 25.77 0.76 -38.61
C VAL A 162 25.33 0.11 -37.30
N THR A 163 26.14 -0.83 -36.82
CA THR A 163 25.91 -1.48 -35.51
C THR A 163 26.88 -0.85 -34.50
N ARG A 164 26.39 -0.19 -33.50
CA ARG A 164 27.15 0.43 -32.41
C ARG A 164 26.47 0.19 -31.07
N PRO A 165 26.51 -1.04 -30.54
CA PRO A 165 25.91 -1.33 -29.26
C PRO A 165 26.57 -0.52 -28.14
N VAL A 166 25.76 0.05 -27.28
CA VAL A 166 26.16 0.75 -26.06
C VAL A 166 25.70 -0.06 -24.87
N THR A 167 26.61 -0.37 -23.95
CA THR A 167 26.27 -1.03 -22.69
C THR A 167 26.31 -0.01 -21.57
N MET A 168 25.21 0.08 -20.84
CA MET A 168 25.02 0.98 -19.70
C MET A 168 24.79 0.14 -18.42
N PRO A 169 25.30 0.58 -17.26
CA PRO A 169 25.16 -0.16 -16.01
C PRO A 169 23.73 -0.05 -15.46
N GLY A 170 23.32 -1.06 -14.69
CA GLY A 170 22.06 -1.07 -13.96
C GLY A 170 20.87 -1.63 -14.73
N THR A 171 19.78 -1.83 -14.02
CA THR A 171 18.52 -2.40 -14.54
C THR A 171 17.96 -1.64 -15.74
N PHE A 172 18.00 -0.31 -15.66
CA PHE A 172 17.46 0.59 -16.69
C PHE A 172 18.58 1.39 -17.41
N GLY A 173 19.85 1.01 -17.21
CA GLY A 173 20.96 1.70 -17.82
C GLY A 173 21.39 3.00 -17.12
N ASP A 174 20.97 3.16 -15.86
CA ASP A 174 21.21 4.36 -15.05
C ASP A 174 21.71 3.99 -13.64
N GLY A 175 22.56 2.96 -13.55
CA GLY A 175 23.14 2.51 -12.29
C GLY A 175 22.14 1.77 -11.40
N THR A 176 22.19 2.03 -10.09
CA THR A 176 21.32 1.40 -9.11
C THR A 176 19.87 1.86 -9.29
N ALA A 177 18.96 0.93 -9.54
CA ALA A 177 17.53 1.22 -9.64
C ALA A 177 16.78 0.82 -8.37
N GLY A 178 15.76 1.59 -8.00
CA GLY A 178 14.93 1.23 -6.86
C GLY A 178 13.99 2.31 -6.39
N VAL A 179 13.18 1.95 -5.40
CA VAL A 179 12.28 2.87 -4.70
C VAL A 179 12.36 2.62 -3.20
N ASP A 180 12.14 3.68 -2.42
CA ASP A 180 11.97 3.61 -0.97
C ASP A 180 10.77 4.48 -0.57
N LEU A 181 9.62 3.86 -0.33
CA LEU A 181 8.44 4.49 0.22
C LEU A 181 8.18 3.97 1.62
N MET A 182 8.02 4.86 2.58
CA MET A 182 7.59 4.53 3.94
C MET A 182 6.41 5.41 4.33
N GLN A 183 5.40 4.82 4.97
CA GLN A 183 4.19 5.51 5.40
C GLN A 183 3.92 5.26 6.89
N GLY A 184 3.76 6.34 7.63
CA GLY A 184 3.43 6.36 9.05
C GLY A 184 2.15 7.16 9.31
N PHE A 185 1.44 6.81 10.38
CA PHE A 185 0.14 7.38 10.74
C PHE A 185 0.10 7.71 12.22
N LEU A 186 -0.29 8.93 12.54
CA LEU A 186 -0.72 9.33 13.87
C LEU A 186 -2.25 9.39 13.87
N ASN A 187 -2.88 8.57 14.69
CA ASN A 187 -4.33 8.41 14.72
C ASN A 187 -4.85 8.72 16.12
N LEU A 188 -5.87 9.59 16.18
CA LEU A 188 -6.62 9.91 17.39
C LEU A 188 -8.06 9.49 17.18
N THR A 189 -8.56 8.63 18.05
CA THR A 189 -9.89 8.02 17.94
C THR A 189 -10.75 8.32 19.16
N TYR A 190 -12.02 8.59 18.91
CA TYR A 190 -13.09 8.59 19.91
C TYR A 190 -14.15 7.57 19.51
N ALA A 191 -14.63 6.79 20.47
CA ALA A 191 -15.75 5.88 20.28
C ALA A 191 -16.78 6.04 21.39
N HIS A 192 -18.06 5.94 21.00
CA HIS A 192 -19.19 5.95 21.93
C HIS A 192 -19.97 4.65 21.84
N LYS A 193 -20.21 4.03 22.98
CA LYS A 193 -21.00 2.81 23.15
C LYS A 193 -22.45 3.19 23.51
N PHE A 194 -23.37 3.08 22.56
CA PHE A 194 -24.79 3.34 22.78
C PHE A 194 -25.48 2.24 23.62
N SER A 195 -24.91 1.05 23.56
CA SER A 195 -25.28 -0.12 24.36
C SER A 195 -24.15 -1.13 24.30
N ASP A 196 -24.24 -2.20 25.10
CA ASP A 196 -23.25 -3.30 25.00
C ASP A 196 -23.18 -3.95 23.62
N LYS A 197 -24.18 -3.68 22.77
CA LYS A 197 -24.29 -4.27 21.43
C LYS A 197 -23.93 -3.33 20.29
N LEU A 198 -23.82 -2.02 20.53
CA LEU A 198 -23.63 -1.04 19.46
C LEU A 198 -22.69 0.07 19.89
N SER A 199 -21.66 0.31 19.10
CA SER A 199 -20.80 1.48 19.21
C SER A 199 -20.56 2.14 17.84
N LEU A 200 -20.28 3.43 17.87
CA LEU A 200 -19.78 4.22 16.75
C LEU A 200 -18.43 4.82 17.15
N GLY A 201 -17.55 4.98 16.18
CA GLY A 201 -16.25 5.60 16.38
C GLY A 201 -15.87 6.53 15.24
N VAL A 202 -15.07 7.52 15.56
CA VAL A 202 -14.50 8.47 14.61
C VAL A 202 -13.03 8.67 14.91
N SER A 203 -12.23 8.87 13.86
CA SER A 203 -10.80 9.16 14.00
C SER A 203 -10.37 10.36 13.17
N GLY A 204 -9.43 11.14 13.72
CA GLY A 204 -8.61 12.07 12.97
C GLY A 204 -7.24 11.43 12.73
N ILE A 205 -6.75 11.51 11.51
CA ILE A 205 -5.52 10.84 11.09
C ILE A 205 -4.58 11.87 10.45
N VAL A 206 -3.35 11.93 10.93
CA VAL A 206 -2.23 12.61 10.25
C VAL A 206 -1.33 11.56 9.65
N ALA A 207 -1.03 11.71 8.36
CA ALA A 207 -0.19 10.80 7.62
C ALA A 207 1.15 11.47 7.27
N ILE A 208 2.21 10.68 7.28
CA ILE A 208 3.56 11.08 6.91
C ILE A 208 4.07 10.07 5.91
N GLN A 209 4.64 10.56 4.80
CA GLN A 209 5.30 9.72 3.79
C GLN A 209 6.74 10.19 3.59
N ARG A 210 7.62 9.25 3.35
CA ARG A 210 8.98 9.47 2.87
C ARG A 210 9.17 8.67 1.60
N PHE A 211 9.70 9.30 0.56
CA PHE A 211 9.89 8.66 -0.74
C PHE A 211 11.27 8.98 -1.34
N GLU A 212 11.83 8.00 -2.03
CA GLU A 212 12.99 8.14 -2.89
C GLU A 212 12.85 7.19 -4.09
N ALA A 213 13.22 7.65 -5.28
CA ALA A 213 13.39 6.83 -6.47
C ALA A 213 14.81 7.01 -7.04
N ARG A 214 15.37 5.94 -7.59
CA ARG A 214 16.73 5.92 -8.15
C ARG A 214 16.77 5.22 -9.49
N GLY A 215 17.70 5.64 -10.34
CA GLY A 215 18.06 4.98 -11.58
C GLY A 215 16.99 5.05 -12.66
N LEU A 216 16.24 6.15 -12.75
CA LEU A 216 15.14 6.33 -13.70
C LEU A 216 15.42 7.41 -14.76
N ASP A 217 16.61 8.01 -14.82
CA ASP A 217 16.87 9.15 -15.74
C ASP A 217 16.74 8.76 -17.21
N ASN A 218 16.90 7.50 -17.56
CA ASN A 218 16.62 7.01 -18.91
C ASN A 218 15.15 7.09 -19.32
N PHE A 219 14.23 7.32 -18.37
CA PHE A 219 12.82 7.60 -18.65
C PHE A 219 12.52 9.08 -18.90
N ALA A 220 13.51 9.96 -18.79
CA ALA A 220 13.37 11.39 -19.02
C ALA A 220 12.63 11.76 -20.33
N PRO A 221 12.86 11.09 -21.49
CA PRO A 221 12.15 11.37 -22.74
C PRO A 221 10.63 11.17 -22.67
N PHE A 222 10.13 10.46 -21.68
CA PHE A 222 8.69 10.17 -21.50
C PHE A 222 8.03 11.12 -20.49
N THR A 223 8.80 12.02 -19.88
CA THR A 223 8.24 12.98 -18.92
C THR A 223 7.52 14.11 -19.63
N ARG A 224 6.49 14.64 -18.94
CA ARG A 224 5.77 15.82 -19.45
C ARG A 224 6.69 17.03 -19.64
N THR A 225 7.66 17.23 -18.75
CA THR A 225 8.63 18.32 -18.83
C THR A 225 9.44 18.26 -20.12
N PHE A 226 9.96 17.11 -20.48
CA PHE A 226 10.73 16.94 -21.72
C PHE A 226 9.86 17.18 -22.95
N VAL A 227 8.69 16.54 -23.00
CA VAL A 227 7.78 16.64 -24.15
C VAL A 227 7.23 18.06 -24.32
N ALA A 228 6.76 18.69 -23.24
CA ALA A 228 6.17 20.04 -23.31
C ALA A 228 7.19 21.14 -23.65
N SER A 229 8.47 20.90 -23.38
CA SER A 229 9.55 21.81 -23.78
C SER A 229 9.95 21.71 -25.26
N GLY A 230 9.28 20.85 -26.04
CA GLY A 230 9.71 20.52 -27.40
C GLY A 230 10.99 19.69 -27.43
N MET A 231 11.21 18.83 -26.44
CA MET A 231 12.36 17.92 -26.29
C MET A 231 13.70 18.66 -26.05
N THR A 232 13.65 19.83 -25.44
CA THR A 232 14.85 20.65 -25.19
C THR A 232 15.26 20.70 -23.72
N GLN A 233 14.33 20.42 -22.79
CA GLN A 233 14.57 20.53 -21.36
C GLN A 233 14.45 19.16 -20.67
N MET A 234 15.54 18.70 -20.09
CA MET A 234 15.55 17.46 -19.29
C MET A 234 14.81 17.69 -17.95
N PRO A 235 14.04 16.70 -17.48
CA PRO A 235 13.45 16.75 -16.14
C PRO A 235 14.56 16.79 -15.08
N LYS A 236 14.30 17.44 -13.96
CA LYS A 236 15.22 17.50 -12.81
C LYS A 236 14.69 16.71 -11.62
N ASP A 237 13.37 16.59 -11.57
CA ASP A 237 12.66 16.06 -10.41
C ASP A 237 12.10 14.66 -10.74
N LEU A 238 12.93 13.81 -11.42
CA LEU A 238 12.54 12.47 -11.86
C LEU A 238 13.08 11.37 -10.95
N SER A 239 14.39 11.33 -10.72
CA SER A 239 15.03 10.34 -9.86
C SER A 239 16.31 10.88 -9.21
N ASP A 240 16.89 10.10 -8.28
CA ASP A 240 18.17 10.36 -7.63
C ASP A 240 18.27 11.67 -6.84
N ASN A 241 17.14 12.23 -6.44
CA ASN A 241 17.03 13.48 -5.67
C ASN A 241 17.07 13.25 -4.13
N GLY A 242 17.35 12.00 -3.68
CA GLY A 242 17.32 11.63 -2.28
C GLY A 242 15.90 11.50 -1.72
N HIS A 243 15.78 11.48 -0.39
CA HIS A 243 14.48 11.35 0.25
C HIS A 243 13.72 12.66 0.32
N ASP A 244 12.49 12.68 -0.16
CA ASP A 244 11.52 13.76 0.03
C ASP A 244 10.41 13.33 1.00
N MET A 245 9.79 14.31 1.66
CA MET A 245 8.78 14.11 2.70
C MET A 245 7.45 14.71 2.30
N SER A 246 6.39 13.97 2.52
CA SER A 246 5.02 14.41 2.29
C SER A 246 4.16 14.21 3.53
N TYR A 247 3.26 15.14 3.78
CA TYR A 247 2.38 15.16 4.95
C TYR A 247 0.94 15.35 4.50
N GLY A 248 0.03 14.72 5.22
CA GLY A 248 -1.39 14.84 4.90
C GLY A 248 -2.29 14.49 6.07
N TYR A 249 -3.56 14.58 5.85
CA TYR A 249 -4.56 14.28 6.86
C TYR A 249 -5.80 13.65 6.25
N GLY A 250 -6.51 12.94 7.09
CA GLY A 250 -7.78 12.31 6.77
C GLY A 250 -8.52 11.93 8.03
N GLY A 251 -9.58 11.15 7.87
CA GLY A 251 -10.35 10.65 9.00
C GLY A 251 -11.00 9.32 8.70
N SER A 252 -11.47 8.67 9.73
CA SER A 252 -12.27 7.46 9.58
C SER A 252 -13.50 7.48 10.47
N VAL A 253 -14.52 6.73 10.05
CA VAL A 253 -15.73 6.46 10.80
C VAL A 253 -15.97 4.96 10.83
N GLY A 254 -16.50 4.45 11.92
CA GLY A 254 -16.76 3.02 12.05
C GLY A 254 -17.96 2.72 12.93
N LEU A 255 -18.50 1.54 12.71
CA LEU A 255 -19.58 0.95 13.47
C LEU A 255 -19.17 -0.45 13.90
N GLN A 256 -19.48 -0.80 15.14
CA GLN A 256 -19.44 -2.15 15.69
C GLN A 256 -20.81 -2.55 16.19
N TRP A 257 -21.32 -3.68 15.72
CA TRP A 257 -22.62 -4.22 16.13
C TRP A 257 -22.51 -5.68 16.55
N ASN A 258 -22.85 -5.96 17.81
CA ASN A 258 -22.78 -7.27 18.43
C ASN A 258 -24.21 -7.75 18.75
N PRO A 259 -25.02 -8.20 17.77
CA PRO A 259 -26.42 -8.61 18.02
C PRO A 259 -26.55 -9.71 19.06
N THR A 260 -25.53 -10.56 19.16
CA THR A 260 -25.43 -11.63 20.17
C THR A 260 -23.99 -11.75 20.67
N ASP A 261 -23.76 -12.44 21.76
CA ASP A 261 -22.40 -12.74 22.28
C ASP A 261 -21.55 -13.59 21.31
N GLN A 262 -22.19 -14.18 20.30
CA GLN A 262 -21.56 -15.08 19.35
C GLN A 262 -21.33 -14.48 17.97
N ILE A 263 -21.98 -13.37 17.64
CA ILE A 263 -21.95 -12.79 16.30
C ILE A 263 -21.69 -11.29 16.42
N SER A 264 -20.70 -10.84 15.69
CA SER A 264 -20.33 -9.43 15.59
C SER A 264 -20.22 -9.00 14.13
N PHE A 265 -20.57 -7.75 13.86
CA PHE A 265 -20.41 -7.10 12.57
C PHE A 265 -19.67 -5.78 12.74
N ALA A 266 -18.89 -5.42 11.73
CA ALA A 266 -18.23 -4.13 11.63
C ALA A 266 -18.44 -3.53 10.25
N ALA A 267 -18.50 -2.20 10.20
CA ALA A 267 -18.40 -1.45 8.96
C ALA A 267 -17.60 -0.18 9.23
N ALA A 268 -16.66 0.13 8.37
CA ALA A 268 -15.82 1.32 8.52
C ALA A 268 -15.49 1.94 7.16
N TYR A 269 -15.25 3.23 7.19
CA TYR A 269 -14.76 3.99 6.05
C TYR A 269 -13.62 4.91 6.51
N THR A 270 -12.50 4.84 5.80
CA THR A 270 -11.39 5.77 5.93
C THR A 270 -11.36 6.66 4.69
N SER A 271 -11.34 7.96 4.88
CA SER A 271 -11.30 8.92 3.78
C SER A 271 -9.98 8.84 3.00
N LYS A 272 -10.00 9.27 1.75
CA LYS A 272 -8.78 9.65 1.06
C LYS A 272 -8.01 10.66 1.92
N MET A 273 -6.68 10.54 1.99
CA MET A 273 -5.82 11.49 2.65
C MET A 273 -5.12 12.31 1.58
N SER A 274 -5.42 13.62 1.58
CA SER A 274 -4.75 14.57 0.71
C SER A 274 -3.36 14.85 1.28
N MET A 275 -2.35 14.48 0.50
CA MET A 275 -0.96 14.61 0.86
C MET A 275 -0.33 15.83 0.20
N SER A 276 0.70 16.43 0.82
CA SER A 276 1.54 17.39 0.13
C SER A 276 2.32 16.71 -1.00
N GLU A 277 2.66 17.46 -2.02
CA GLU A 277 3.40 16.97 -3.17
C GLU A 277 4.84 16.59 -2.77
N PHE A 278 5.37 15.55 -3.40
CA PHE A 278 6.80 15.26 -3.41
C PHE A 278 7.46 16.16 -4.46
N SER A 279 7.96 17.31 -4.05
CA SER A 279 8.50 18.33 -4.96
C SER A 279 9.73 17.85 -5.72
N ASP A 280 10.57 17.06 -5.07
CA ASP A 280 11.79 16.48 -5.65
C ASP A 280 11.49 15.34 -6.64
N TYR A 281 10.20 14.95 -6.78
CA TYR A 281 9.71 13.92 -7.69
C TYR A 281 8.52 14.39 -8.54
N ALA A 282 8.47 15.71 -8.82
CA ALA A 282 7.42 16.34 -9.60
C ALA A 282 7.35 15.84 -11.06
N ASP A 283 8.43 15.34 -11.61
CA ASP A 283 8.51 14.75 -12.95
C ASP A 283 8.21 13.23 -12.98
N LEU A 284 8.20 12.58 -11.80
CA LEU A 284 7.90 11.15 -11.65
C LEU A 284 6.41 10.92 -11.42
N PHE A 285 5.82 11.65 -10.49
CA PHE A 285 4.43 11.46 -10.08
C PHE A 285 3.46 12.33 -10.85
N ALA A 286 2.24 11.86 -11.03
CA ALA A 286 1.14 12.66 -11.53
C ALA A 286 0.93 13.92 -10.66
N GLU A 287 0.26 14.92 -11.23
CA GLU A 287 -0.11 16.14 -10.49
C GLU A 287 1.09 16.89 -9.89
N LYS A 288 2.29 16.75 -10.50
CA LYS A 288 3.56 17.39 -10.09
C LYS A 288 4.05 16.94 -8.71
N GLY A 289 4.07 15.65 -8.48
CA GLY A 289 4.54 15.08 -7.22
C GLY A 289 3.41 14.54 -6.32
N GLY A 290 2.17 14.52 -6.80
CA GLY A 290 1.03 14.07 -6.02
C GLY A 290 1.03 12.58 -5.77
N PHE A 291 0.98 12.16 -4.50
CA PHE A 291 0.86 10.77 -4.09
C PHE A 291 -0.04 10.66 -2.86
N ASP A 292 -1.35 10.82 -3.09
CA ASP A 292 -2.36 10.72 -2.04
C ASP A 292 -2.50 9.28 -1.53
N MET A 293 -3.04 9.14 -0.33
CA MET A 293 -3.42 7.82 0.19
C MET A 293 -4.88 7.52 -0.12
N PRO A 294 -5.19 6.32 -0.65
CA PRO A 294 -6.53 5.98 -1.09
C PRO A 294 -7.53 5.89 0.06
N SER A 295 -8.79 6.17 -0.22
CA SER A 295 -9.88 5.83 0.68
C SER A 295 -10.09 4.32 0.76
N THR A 296 -10.68 3.87 1.86
CA THR A 296 -10.85 2.44 2.12
C THR A 296 -12.21 2.17 2.77
N TRP A 297 -12.92 1.17 2.27
CA TRP A 297 -14.09 0.58 2.91
C TRP A 297 -13.74 -0.77 3.52
N THR A 298 -14.23 -1.04 4.72
CA THR A 298 -14.07 -2.32 5.38
C THR A 298 -15.41 -2.79 5.93
N ILE A 299 -15.76 -4.04 5.65
CA ILE A 299 -16.91 -4.72 6.23
C ILE A 299 -16.43 -6.01 6.85
N GLY A 300 -16.70 -6.24 8.12
CA GLY A 300 -16.28 -7.40 8.85
C GLY A 300 -17.41 -8.16 9.52
N MET A 301 -17.20 -9.45 9.69
CA MET A 301 -18.04 -10.33 10.49
C MET A 301 -17.18 -11.26 11.31
N SER A 302 -17.55 -11.47 12.56
CA SER A 302 -16.95 -12.49 13.42
C SER A 302 -18.02 -13.38 14.02
N VAL A 303 -17.73 -14.68 14.08
CA VAL A 303 -18.59 -15.69 14.67
C VAL A 303 -17.81 -16.49 15.69
N ARG A 304 -18.33 -16.61 16.91
CA ARG A 304 -17.75 -17.36 18.02
C ARG A 304 -18.67 -18.52 18.39
N PRO A 305 -18.55 -19.70 17.74
CA PRO A 305 -19.42 -20.85 17.98
C PRO A 305 -19.29 -21.42 19.39
N ASN A 306 -18.12 -21.25 20.01
CA ASN A 306 -17.80 -21.64 21.39
C ASN A 306 -16.63 -20.76 21.88
N GLU A 307 -16.24 -20.93 23.14
CA GLU A 307 -15.16 -20.15 23.79
C GLU A 307 -13.76 -20.38 23.17
N ALA A 308 -13.55 -21.52 22.52
CA ALA A 308 -12.24 -21.90 21.96
C ALA A 308 -12.05 -21.51 20.49
N LEU A 309 -13.11 -21.06 19.78
CA LEU A 309 -13.05 -20.81 18.35
C LEU A 309 -13.72 -19.48 17.99
N THR A 310 -12.96 -18.62 17.33
CA THR A 310 -13.47 -17.42 16.66
C THR A 310 -13.14 -17.52 15.18
N LEU A 311 -14.12 -17.28 14.33
CA LEU A 311 -13.96 -17.18 12.88
C LEU A 311 -14.24 -15.73 12.48
N SER A 312 -13.27 -15.07 11.87
CA SER A 312 -13.40 -13.69 11.39
C SER A 312 -13.23 -13.64 9.87
N MET A 313 -14.01 -12.77 9.23
CA MET A 313 -13.95 -12.50 7.81
C MET A 313 -14.11 -11.00 7.60
N ASP A 314 -13.18 -10.41 6.87
CA ASP A 314 -13.24 -9.01 6.45
C ASP A 314 -13.20 -8.93 4.92
N VAL A 315 -13.96 -7.99 4.38
CA VAL A 315 -13.87 -7.54 3.00
C VAL A 315 -13.42 -6.10 3.04
N GLN A 316 -12.32 -5.81 2.35
CA GLN A 316 -11.75 -4.49 2.27
C GLN A 316 -11.62 -4.08 0.80
N ASP A 317 -12.05 -2.86 0.50
CA ASP A 317 -11.92 -2.23 -0.81
C ASP A 317 -11.10 -0.95 -0.67
N ILE A 318 -9.92 -0.92 -1.30
CA ILE A 318 -8.96 0.19 -1.26
C ILE A 318 -8.98 0.87 -2.63
N GLN A 319 -9.39 2.13 -2.67
CA GLN A 319 -9.62 2.88 -3.91
C GLN A 319 -8.32 3.42 -4.52
N TYR A 320 -7.41 2.52 -4.90
CA TYR A 320 -6.16 2.90 -5.58
C TYR A 320 -6.38 3.61 -6.91
N SER A 321 -7.52 3.38 -7.55
CA SER A 321 -7.93 4.06 -8.79
C SER A 321 -8.10 5.57 -8.62
N ASP A 322 -8.33 6.05 -7.41
CA ASP A 322 -8.49 7.48 -7.12
C ASP A 322 -7.17 8.21 -6.89
N VAL A 323 -6.05 7.49 -6.92
CA VAL A 323 -4.69 8.03 -6.78
C VAL A 323 -4.00 7.99 -8.13
N LYS A 324 -3.92 9.12 -8.82
CA LYS A 324 -3.44 9.20 -10.21
C LYS A 324 -2.05 8.63 -10.41
N SER A 325 -1.15 8.83 -9.46
CA SER A 325 0.22 8.30 -9.53
C SER A 325 0.29 6.76 -9.41
N VAL A 326 -0.80 6.11 -8.99
CA VAL A 326 -0.90 4.64 -8.88
C VAL A 326 -1.79 4.07 -9.98
N SER A 327 -2.83 4.79 -10.38
CA SER A 327 -3.86 4.32 -11.32
C SER A 327 -3.49 4.48 -12.79
N ASN A 328 -2.45 5.23 -13.11
CA ASN A 328 -1.98 5.35 -14.49
C ASN A 328 -1.38 4.02 -14.96
N GLY A 329 -2.00 3.41 -15.96
CA GLY A 329 -1.48 2.18 -16.55
C GLY A 329 -0.16 2.43 -17.31
N ILE A 330 0.75 1.46 -17.27
CA ILE A 330 2.04 1.53 -17.95
C ILE A 330 1.89 1.70 -19.48
N GLU A 331 0.75 1.28 -20.04
CA GLU A 331 0.42 1.48 -21.45
C GLU A 331 0.37 2.97 -21.82
N ASN A 332 0.09 3.86 -20.89
CA ASN A 332 0.12 5.31 -21.13
C ASN A 332 1.53 5.81 -21.47
N LEU A 333 2.57 5.12 -20.97
CA LEU A 333 3.95 5.42 -21.31
C LEU A 333 4.26 5.13 -22.79
N PHE A 334 3.60 4.14 -23.38
CA PHE A 334 3.88 3.65 -24.73
C PHE A 334 2.83 4.09 -25.77
N ASN A 335 1.60 4.37 -25.32
CA ASN A 335 0.46 4.68 -26.19
C ASN A 335 0.07 6.16 -26.20
N CYS A 336 0.63 6.98 -25.30
CA CYS A 336 0.37 8.41 -25.34
C CYS A 336 0.98 8.99 -26.62
N PRO A 337 0.18 9.46 -27.58
CA PRO A 337 0.70 10.43 -28.52
C PRO A 337 1.18 11.58 -27.66
N ILE A 338 2.43 11.93 -27.81
CA ILE A 338 3.10 13.05 -27.17
C ILE A 338 2.18 14.28 -27.31
N LEU A 339 1.46 14.62 -26.26
CA LEU A 339 0.66 15.84 -26.16
C LEU A 339 1.33 16.80 -25.19
#